data_bf98f125a41365997b4adc8acfbee876
#
_entry.id   bf98f125a41365997b4adc8acfbee876
#
_cell.length_a   1.000
_cell.length_b   1.000
_cell.length_c   1.000
_cell.angle_alpha   90.00
_cell.angle_beta   90.00
_cell.angle_gamma   90.00
#
_symmetry.space_group_name_H-M   'P 1'
#
loop_
_entity.id
_entity.type
_entity.pdbx_description
1 polymer ?
#
loop_
_entity_poly.entity_id
_entity_poly.type
_entity_poly.pdbx_seq_one_letter_code
_entity_poly.pdbx_strand_id
1 'polypeptide(L)'
;HIESFCIRPWWEHHTRLSLPCKPFVSFLLHVILESALAVSVSSPVKRYVVILFQPVTLTCNFQTTASQPPVVTWRYKSYCRDPVQAALNPSSADNILSQNNPNYDPNIECADSQRTVRIVASKQGSAVTLGSEYQGRKISIINNADLNIAQTAWGDSGVYVCSVISSQDLSGNGEDYTELIVLGKRQSTASYYWPSLPFAVPRPKYTNRRKG
;
A
#
# COMPACT_ATOMS: atom_id res chain seq x y z
N HIS A 1 -15.02 18.62 -47.30
CA HIS A 1 -16.23 19.33 -46.86
C HIS A 1 -16.60 18.78 -45.49
N ILE A 2 -16.22 19.52 -44.47
CA ILE A 2 -16.64 19.28 -43.08
C ILE A 2 -17.65 20.40 -42.79
N GLU A 3 -18.93 20.07 -42.78
CA GLU A 3 -19.98 20.98 -42.40
C GLU A 3 -19.92 21.26 -40.90
N SER A 4 -19.71 22.53 -40.57
CA SER A 4 -19.72 23.01 -39.18
C SER A 4 -21.15 23.13 -38.70
N PHE A 5 -21.62 22.19 -37.88
CA PHE A 5 -22.91 22.28 -37.20
C PHE A 5 -22.79 23.29 -36.03
N CYS A 6 -23.33 24.50 -36.23
CA CYS A 6 -23.60 25.47 -35.16
C CYS A 6 -25.03 25.24 -34.65
N ILE A 7 -25.15 24.70 -33.42
CA ILE A 7 -26.45 24.64 -32.73
C ILE A 7 -26.70 26.02 -32.10
N ARG A 8 -27.71 26.76 -32.63
CA ARG A 8 -28.16 28.02 -32.02
C ARG A 8 -29.24 27.72 -30.98
N PRO A 9 -29.14 28.27 -29.76
CA PRO A 9 -30.25 28.22 -28.82
C PRO A 9 -31.39 29.13 -29.23
N TRP A 10 -32.64 28.68 -29.05
CA TRP A 10 -33.88 29.19 -29.61
C TRP A 10 -34.40 30.52 -29.04
N TRP A 11 -33.70 31.20 -28.15
CA TRP A 11 -34.17 32.40 -27.44
C TRP A 11 -33.50 33.73 -27.83
N GLU A 12 -32.58 33.75 -28.79
CA GLU A 12 -31.81 34.94 -29.15
C GLU A 12 -32.36 35.63 -30.43
N HIS A 13 -33.54 36.23 -30.31
CA HIS A 13 -33.99 37.29 -31.20
C HIS A 13 -33.69 38.64 -30.51
N HIS A 14 -32.92 39.47 -31.19
CA HIS A 14 -32.52 40.86 -30.91
C HIS A 14 -31.19 41.04 -30.17
N THR A 15 -30.10 40.93 -30.90
CA THR A 15 -29.02 41.93 -30.90
C THR A 15 -27.96 41.50 -31.94
N ARG A 16 -27.67 42.39 -32.89
CA ARG A 16 -26.59 42.22 -33.87
C ARG A 16 -25.22 42.39 -33.16
N LEU A 17 -24.68 41.37 -32.59
CA LEU A 17 -23.26 41.27 -32.22
C LEU A 17 -22.78 39.92 -32.73
N SER A 18 -22.05 39.95 -33.86
CA SER A 18 -21.37 38.78 -34.41
C SER A 18 -20.21 38.40 -33.50
N LEU A 19 -20.44 37.53 -32.52
CA LEU A 19 -19.38 36.85 -31.79
C LEU A 19 -18.80 35.77 -32.72
N PRO A 20 -17.47 35.70 -32.89
CA PRO A 20 -16.82 34.64 -33.65
C PRO A 20 -17.09 33.28 -32.98
N CYS A 21 -17.70 32.37 -33.73
CA CYS A 21 -17.78 30.94 -33.30
C CYS A 21 -16.37 30.39 -33.12
N LYS A 22 -15.88 30.37 -31.89
CA LYS A 22 -14.69 29.58 -31.59
C LYS A 22 -15.05 28.11 -31.75
N PRO A 23 -14.33 27.35 -32.57
CA PRO A 23 -14.70 25.97 -32.85
C PRO A 23 -14.65 25.15 -31.56
N PHE A 24 -15.73 24.48 -31.23
CA PHE A 24 -15.91 23.57 -30.10
C PHE A 24 -14.83 22.49 -30.06
N VAL A 25 -14.22 22.20 -31.20
CA VAL A 25 -13.07 21.30 -31.36
C VAL A 25 -11.83 21.79 -30.62
N SER A 26 -11.59 23.12 -30.52
CA SER A 26 -10.45 23.67 -29.79
C SER A 26 -10.60 23.53 -28.28
N PHE A 27 -11.83 23.59 -27.77
CA PHE A 27 -12.12 23.39 -26.35
C PHE A 27 -12.00 21.92 -25.94
N LEU A 28 -12.48 20.98 -26.77
CA LEU A 28 -12.32 19.56 -26.59
C LEU A 28 -10.84 19.13 -26.65
N LEU A 29 -10.05 19.72 -27.55
CA LEU A 29 -8.62 19.43 -27.64
C LEU A 29 -7.86 19.92 -26.41
N HIS A 30 -8.24 21.07 -25.83
CA HIS A 30 -7.63 21.56 -24.58
C HIS A 30 -7.97 20.68 -23.38
N VAL A 31 -9.22 20.22 -23.27
CA VAL A 31 -9.66 19.33 -22.16
C VAL A 31 -8.99 17.96 -22.25
N ILE A 32 -8.73 17.43 -23.44
CA ILE A 32 -8.03 16.16 -23.63
C ILE A 32 -6.52 16.30 -23.36
N LEU A 33 -5.94 17.48 -23.61
CA LEU A 33 -4.51 17.71 -23.39
C LEU A 33 -4.17 17.90 -21.90
N GLU A 34 -5.10 18.42 -21.09
CA GLU A 34 -4.88 18.61 -19.66
C GLU A 34 -4.92 17.31 -18.84
N SER A 35 -5.56 16.25 -19.34
CA SER A 35 -5.61 14.96 -18.66
C SER A 35 -4.36 14.08 -18.83
N ALA A 36 -3.37 14.51 -19.64
CA ALA A 36 -2.19 13.72 -19.98
C ALA A 36 -0.93 14.00 -19.13
N LEU A 37 -1.01 14.92 -18.16
CA LEU A 37 0.16 15.45 -17.43
C LEU A 37 0.25 15.00 -15.95
N ALA A 38 -0.43 13.95 -15.58
CA ALA A 38 -0.42 13.44 -14.20
C ALA A 38 0.52 12.26 -14.04
N VAL A 39 1.33 12.26 -12.97
CA VAL A 39 2.05 11.07 -12.54
C VAL A 39 1.04 10.03 -12.08
N SER A 40 1.03 8.87 -12.71
CA SER A 40 0.25 7.72 -12.22
C SER A 40 1.16 6.74 -11.51
N VAL A 41 0.77 6.31 -10.31
CA VAL A 41 1.49 5.33 -9.48
C VAL A 41 0.57 4.17 -9.17
N SER A 42 1.09 2.95 -9.25
CA SER A 42 0.33 1.75 -8.90
C SER A 42 1.22 0.69 -8.26
N SER A 43 0.73 0.12 -7.16
CA SER A 43 1.30 -1.07 -6.53
C SER A 43 0.39 -2.27 -6.86
N PRO A 44 0.78 -3.11 -7.82
CA PRO A 44 -0.10 -4.18 -8.34
C PRO A 44 -0.40 -5.25 -7.29
N VAL A 45 0.51 -5.46 -6.35
CA VAL A 45 0.34 -6.41 -5.25
C VAL A 45 0.04 -5.62 -3.99
N LYS A 46 -1.20 -5.74 -3.48
CA LYS A 46 -1.65 -4.97 -2.31
C LYS A 46 -1.22 -5.58 -0.98
N ARG A 47 -0.84 -6.86 -0.96
CA ARG A 47 -0.43 -7.55 0.27
C ARG A 47 0.67 -8.56 0.00
N TYR A 48 1.76 -8.45 0.76
CA TYR A 48 2.87 -9.40 0.80
C TYR A 48 2.88 -10.11 2.15
N VAL A 49 3.03 -11.43 2.13
CA VAL A 49 3.20 -12.24 3.34
C VAL A 49 4.51 -12.99 3.22
N VAL A 50 5.43 -12.73 4.13
CA VAL A 50 6.78 -13.31 4.10
C VAL A 50 7.16 -13.87 5.47
N ILE A 51 8.08 -14.83 5.47
CA ILE A 51 8.65 -15.36 6.70
C ILE A 51 9.80 -14.46 7.15
N LEU A 52 9.92 -14.28 8.46
CA LEU A 52 11.00 -13.54 9.10
C LEU A 52 12.37 -13.93 8.52
N PHE A 53 13.23 -12.95 8.30
CA PHE A 53 14.56 -13.03 7.71
C PHE A 53 14.61 -13.40 6.22
N GLN A 54 13.48 -13.57 5.56
CA GLN A 54 13.43 -13.75 4.11
C GLN A 54 13.47 -12.41 3.37
N PRO A 55 13.99 -12.38 2.14
CA PRO A 55 13.94 -11.20 1.31
C PRO A 55 12.52 -10.96 0.78
N VAL A 56 12.22 -9.69 0.50
CA VAL A 56 10.99 -9.29 -0.17
C VAL A 56 11.26 -8.10 -1.08
N THR A 57 10.57 -8.07 -2.22
CA THR A 57 10.55 -6.92 -3.12
C THR A 57 9.12 -6.43 -3.25
N LEU A 58 8.88 -5.20 -2.80
CA LEU A 58 7.60 -4.52 -2.95
C LEU A 58 7.60 -3.78 -4.28
N THR A 59 6.64 -4.12 -5.15
CA THR A 59 6.59 -3.56 -6.52
C THR A 59 5.83 -2.24 -6.54
N CYS A 60 6.40 -1.28 -7.26
CA CYS A 60 5.78 0.01 -7.54
C CYS A 60 6.03 0.39 -9.00
N ASN A 61 4.95 0.56 -9.75
CA ASN A 61 4.99 1.01 -11.12
C ASN A 61 4.54 2.46 -11.20
N PHE A 62 5.21 3.26 -12.00
CA PHE A 62 4.76 4.63 -12.28
C PHE A 62 4.93 4.99 -13.74
N GLN A 63 4.13 5.95 -14.18
CA GLN A 63 4.23 6.58 -15.48
C GLN A 63 4.31 8.10 -15.29
N THR A 64 5.20 8.74 -16.03
CA THR A 64 5.42 10.19 -16.03
C THR A 64 5.73 10.66 -17.43
N THR A 65 5.32 11.87 -17.75
CA THR A 65 5.68 12.55 -19.00
C THR A 65 6.90 13.45 -18.86
N ALA A 66 7.41 13.58 -17.62
CA ALA A 66 8.56 14.41 -17.31
C ALA A 66 9.84 13.87 -17.96
N SER A 67 10.65 14.77 -18.51
CA SER A 67 11.97 14.44 -19.06
C SER A 67 13.04 14.22 -17.99
N GLN A 68 12.84 14.80 -16.79
CA GLN A 68 13.75 14.59 -15.65
C GLN A 68 13.25 13.43 -14.78
N PRO A 69 14.20 12.64 -14.22
CA PRO A 69 13.84 11.52 -13.35
C PRO A 69 13.11 12.04 -12.11
N PRO A 70 11.91 11.48 -11.78
CA PRO A 70 11.17 11.85 -10.61
C PRO A 70 11.86 11.38 -9.33
N VAL A 71 11.42 11.94 -8.20
CA VAL A 71 11.81 11.46 -6.88
C VAL A 71 10.85 10.37 -6.45
N VAL A 72 11.36 9.16 -6.23
CA VAL A 72 10.62 8.01 -5.69
C VAL A 72 10.91 7.92 -4.21
N THR A 73 9.89 7.92 -3.37
CA THR A 73 10.03 7.80 -1.91
C THR A 73 9.15 6.68 -1.38
N TRP A 74 9.75 5.76 -0.65
CA TRP A 74 9.04 4.75 0.11
C TRP A 74 8.91 5.17 1.56
N ARG A 75 7.67 5.19 2.06
CA ARG A 75 7.34 5.51 3.46
C ARG A 75 6.71 4.28 4.11
N TYR A 76 7.20 3.94 5.28
CA TYR A 76 6.59 2.97 6.16
C TYR A 76 5.57 3.66 7.06
N LYS A 77 4.43 3.05 7.26
CA LYS A 77 3.40 3.45 8.21
C LYS A 77 3.02 2.23 9.06
N SER A 78 3.08 2.38 10.39
CA SER A 78 2.61 1.30 11.26
C SER A 78 1.10 1.10 11.12
N TYR A 79 0.61 -0.05 11.55
CA TYR A 79 -0.84 -0.23 11.69
C TYR A 79 -1.43 0.80 12.65
N CYS A 80 -2.68 1.18 12.43
CA CYS A 80 -3.43 2.08 13.30
C CYS A 80 -3.77 1.43 14.63
N ARG A 81 -3.90 0.10 14.62
CA ARG A 81 -4.26 -0.74 15.76
C ARG A 81 -3.41 -1.99 15.75
N ASP A 82 -3.28 -2.58 16.93
CA ASP A 82 -2.75 -3.94 17.02
C ASP A 82 -3.76 -4.91 16.38
N PRO A 83 -3.38 -5.63 15.31
CA PRO A 83 -4.28 -6.59 14.64
C PRO A 83 -4.80 -7.68 15.58
N VAL A 84 -4.02 -8.04 16.61
CA VAL A 84 -4.43 -9.03 17.61
C VAL A 84 -5.54 -8.48 18.49
N GLN A 85 -5.40 -7.24 18.97
CA GLN A 85 -6.44 -6.58 19.77
C GLN A 85 -7.73 -6.33 18.97
N ALA A 86 -7.59 -5.99 17.69
CA ALA A 86 -8.74 -5.84 16.80
C ALA A 86 -9.49 -7.17 16.60
N ALA A 87 -8.77 -8.29 16.46
CA ALA A 87 -9.38 -9.62 16.33
C ALA A 87 -10.08 -10.10 17.62
N LEU A 88 -9.59 -9.69 18.80
CA LEU A 88 -10.17 -10.03 20.08
C LEU A 88 -11.45 -9.24 20.42
N ASN A 89 -11.71 -8.14 19.71
CA ASN A 89 -12.88 -7.29 19.94
C ASN A 89 -13.73 -7.10 18.67
N PRO A 90 -14.41 -8.16 18.18
CA PRO A 90 -15.17 -8.11 16.93
C PRO A 90 -16.36 -7.14 16.95
N SER A 91 -16.86 -6.78 18.13
CA SER A 91 -18.00 -5.87 18.31
C SER A 91 -17.59 -4.39 18.36
N SER A 92 -16.35 -4.04 18.09
CA SER A 92 -15.93 -2.63 18.05
C SER A 92 -16.64 -1.88 16.91
N ALA A 93 -16.93 -0.59 17.12
CA ALA A 93 -17.61 0.25 16.13
C ALA A 93 -16.90 0.22 14.76
N ASP A 94 -15.58 0.14 14.76
CA ASP A 94 -14.79 0.12 13.52
C ASP A 94 -14.86 -1.23 12.80
N ASN A 95 -14.96 -2.34 13.53
CA ASN A 95 -15.17 -3.66 12.92
C ASN A 95 -16.57 -3.74 12.29
N ILE A 96 -17.56 -3.13 12.91
CA ILE A 96 -18.92 -3.01 12.34
C ILE A 96 -18.87 -2.11 11.09
N LEU A 97 -18.13 -1.02 11.14
CA LEU A 97 -17.97 -0.11 10.00
C LEU A 97 -17.28 -0.79 8.80
N SER A 98 -16.24 -1.59 9.05
CA SER A 98 -15.54 -2.35 8.01
C SER A 98 -16.41 -3.44 7.38
N GLN A 99 -17.33 -4.05 8.13
CA GLN A 99 -18.29 -5.00 7.58
C GLN A 99 -19.29 -4.34 6.63
N ASN A 100 -19.66 -3.08 6.91
CA ASN A 100 -20.62 -2.32 6.11
C ASN A 100 -19.96 -1.58 4.93
N ASN A 101 -18.64 -1.34 5.00
CA ASN A 101 -17.88 -0.67 3.95
C ASN A 101 -16.65 -1.52 3.57
N PRO A 102 -16.71 -2.30 2.49
CA PRO A 102 -15.61 -3.20 2.09
C PRO A 102 -14.33 -2.46 1.68
N ASN A 103 -14.40 -1.15 1.43
CA ASN A 103 -13.25 -0.32 1.09
C ASN A 103 -12.58 0.33 2.32
N TYR A 104 -13.16 0.15 3.52
CA TYR A 104 -12.63 0.71 4.76
C TYR A 104 -11.89 -0.35 5.56
N ASP A 105 -10.58 -0.14 5.81
CA ASP A 105 -9.78 -0.98 6.69
C ASP A 105 -9.31 -0.16 7.91
N PRO A 106 -9.92 -0.37 9.09
CA PRO A 106 -9.58 0.35 10.31
C PRO A 106 -8.14 0.11 10.80
N ASN A 107 -7.46 -0.92 10.30
CA ASN A 107 -6.07 -1.18 10.65
C ASN A 107 -5.11 -0.30 9.84
N ILE A 108 -5.54 0.17 8.69
CA ILE A 108 -4.73 0.96 7.74
C ILE A 108 -5.14 2.43 7.75
N GLU A 109 -6.43 2.72 7.90
CA GLU A 109 -7.02 4.04 7.75
C GLU A 109 -7.07 4.81 9.07
N CYS A 110 -6.04 5.57 9.36
CA CYS A 110 -6.01 6.57 10.43
C CYS A 110 -5.10 7.73 10.04
N ALA A 111 -5.20 8.82 10.79
CA ALA A 111 -4.31 9.97 10.61
C ALA A 111 -2.86 9.57 10.90
N ASP A 112 -1.93 10.12 10.12
CA ASP A 112 -0.49 9.84 10.29
C ASP A 112 0.05 10.31 11.66
N SER A 113 -0.64 11.24 12.33
CA SER A 113 -0.33 11.66 13.71
C SER A 113 -0.64 10.59 14.77
N GLN A 114 -1.41 9.56 14.43
CA GLN A 114 -1.81 8.48 15.34
C GLN A 114 -0.98 7.20 15.19
N ARG A 115 -0.01 7.22 14.28
CA ARG A 115 0.84 6.07 13.97
C ARG A 115 2.28 6.47 13.70
N THR A 116 3.17 5.49 13.70
CA THR A 116 4.56 5.72 13.32
C THR A 116 4.67 5.82 11.80
N VAL A 117 5.26 6.91 11.31
CA VAL A 117 5.58 7.12 9.90
C VAL A 117 7.10 7.32 9.78
N ARG A 118 7.75 6.58 8.87
CA ARG A 118 9.20 6.64 8.64
C ARG A 118 9.49 6.64 7.15
N ILE A 119 10.50 7.38 6.73
CA ILE A 119 11.05 7.24 5.39
C ILE A 119 11.94 6.00 5.38
N VAL A 120 11.66 5.08 4.46
CA VAL A 120 12.46 3.86 4.29
C VAL A 120 13.64 4.14 3.37
N ALA A 121 13.35 4.62 2.17
CA ALA A 121 14.35 4.97 1.17
C ALA A 121 13.77 5.99 0.19
N SER A 122 14.65 6.81 -0.39
CA SER A 122 14.32 7.71 -1.49
C SER A 122 15.32 7.52 -2.62
N LYS A 123 14.84 7.62 -3.87
CA LYS A 123 15.66 7.50 -5.08
C LYS A 123 15.43 8.69 -5.98
N GLN A 124 16.49 9.31 -6.44
CA GLN A 124 16.48 10.34 -7.46
C GLN A 124 17.54 10.02 -8.53
N GLY A 125 17.10 9.73 -9.74
CA GLY A 125 17.96 9.20 -10.78
C GLY A 125 18.60 7.87 -10.34
N SER A 126 19.94 7.84 -10.24
CA SER A 126 20.68 6.66 -9.75
C SER A 126 21.00 6.68 -8.25
N ALA A 127 20.83 7.83 -7.58
CA ALA A 127 21.15 7.98 -6.17
C ALA A 127 20.01 7.44 -5.29
N VAL A 128 20.35 6.52 -4.37
CA VAL A 128 19.42 5.97 -3.36
C VAL A 128 19.91 6.40 -1.98
N THR A 129 19.01 6.98 -1.20
CA THR A 129 19.27 7.40 0.18
C THR A 129 18.32 6.66 1.11
N LEU A 130 18.86 6.03 2.16
CA LEU A 130 18.07 5.37 3.20
C LEU A 130 17.64 6.37 4.27
N GLY A 131 16.44 6.17 4.82
CA GLY A 131 15.99 6.89 6.02
C GLY A 131 16.88 6.60 7.23
N SER A 132 16.89 7.50 8.20
CA SER A 132 17.75 7.41 9.40
C SER A 132 17.60 6.10 10.16
N GLU A 133 16.36 5.60 10.28
CA GLU A 133 16.00 4.39 11.00
C GLU A 133 16.42 3.09 10.27
N TYR A 134 16.75 3.22 8.99
CA TYR A 134 17.10 2.08 8.13
C TYR A 134 18.58 2.05 7.75
N GLN A 135 19.39 2.94 8.34
CA GLN A 135 20.84 2.93 8.16
C GLN A 135 21.43 1.59 8.63
N GLY A 136 22.34 1.05 7.83
CA GLY A 136 22.95 -0.25 8.12
C GLY A 136 22.11 -1.48 7.74
N ARG A 137 20.85 -1.29 7.29
CA ARG A 137 20.04 -2.37 6.74
C ARG A 137 20.30 -2.54 5.25
N LYS A 138 20.20 -3.78 4.77
CA LYS A 138 20.33 -4.10 3.34
C LYS A 138 18.99 -3.83 2.63
N ILE A 139 18.71 -2.56 2.41
CA ILE A 139 17.51 -2.08 1.71
C ILE A 139 17.97 -1.26 0.50
N SER A 140 17.29 -1.40 -0.62
CA SER A 140 17.58 -0.64 -1.84
C SER A 140 16.31 -0.42 -2.66
N ILE A 141 16.31 0.61 -3.50
CA ILE A 141 15.29 0.79 -4.54
C ILE A 141 15.91 0.27 -5.84
N ILE A 142 15.38 -0.82 -6.33
CA ILE A 142 15.80 -1.49 -7.57
C ILE A 142 14.83 -1.14 -8.71
N ASN A 143 15.18 -1.52 -9.92
CA ASN A 143 14.40 -1.19 -11.12
C ASN A 143 14.09 0.32 -11.15
N ASN A 144 12.87 0.68 -11.50
CA ASN A 144 12.43 2.07 -11.48
C ASN A 144 12.06 2.55 -10.07
N ALA A 145 11.26 1.78 -9.33
CA ALA A 145 10.71 2.19 -8.05
C ALA A 145 10.52 1.04 -7.03
N ASP A 146 10.91 -0.19 -7.33
CA ASP A 146 10.68 -1.34 -6.47
C ASP A 146 11.55 -1.29 -5.22
N LEU A 147 10.95 -1.47 -4.04
CA LEU A 147 11.66 -1.53 -2.77
C LEU A 147 12.11 -2.96 -2.48
N ASN A 148 13.40 -3.19 -2.44
CA ASN A 148 13.98 -4.47 -2.05
C ASN A 148 14.45 -4.42 -0.59
N ILE A 149 13.94 -5.32 0.23
CA ILE A 149 14.37 -5.57 1.61
C ILE A 149 15.03 -6.95 1.62
N ALA A 150 16.36 -6.98 1.69
CA ALA A 150 17.11 -8.25 1.58
C ALA A 150 16.88 -9.19 2.77
N GLN A 151 16.52 -8.65 3.92
CA GLN A 151 16.22 -9.41 5.11
C GLN A 151 15.16 -8.71 5.96
N THR A 152 14.00 -9.33 6.08
CA THR A 152 12.88 -8.81 6.88
C THR A 152 13.12 -8.97 8.37
N ALA A 153 12.59 -8.04 9.18
CA ALA A 153 12.61 -8.02 10.63
C ALA A 153 11.19 -7.95 11.21
N TRP A 154 11.01 -8.22 12.49
CA TRP A 154 9.70 -8.16 13.14
C TRP A 154 9.01 -6.80 13.02
N GLY A 155 9.76 -5.71 13.04
CA GLY A 155 9.23 -4.36 12.94
C GLY A 155 8.91 -3.91 11.52
N ASP A 156 9.03 -4.78 10.51
CA ASP A 156 8.75 -4.43 9.11
C ASP A 156 7.30 -4.68 8.72
N SER A 157 6.50 -5.35 9.56
CA SER A 157 5.07 -5.48 9.30
C SER A 157 4.38 -4.12 9.36
N GLY A 158 3.62 -3.79 8.32
CA GLY A 158 2.92 -2.51 8.22
C GLY A 158 2.57 -2.15 6.79
N VAL A 159 2.23 -0.89 6.58
CA VAL A 159 1.84 -0.33 5.29
C VAL A 159 2.99 0.43 4.68
N TYR A 160 3.32 0.11 3.45
CA TYR A 160 4.35 0.79 2.67
C TYR A 160 3.70 1.62 1.57
N VAL A 161 4.00 2.89 1.55
CA VAL A 161 3.49 3.83 0.54
C VAL A 161 4.60 4.20 -0.42
N CYS A 162 4.39 3.88 -1.69
CA CYS A 162 5.22 4.36 -2.80
C CYS A 162 4.69 5.70 -3.26
N SER A 163 5.50 6.74 -3.14
CA SER A 163 5.17 8.10 -3.58
C SER A 163 6.17 8.54 -4.65
N VAL A 164 5.67 9.03 -5.77
CA VAL A 164 6.47 9.53 -6.89
C VAL A 164 6.14 10.99 -7.12
N ILE A 165 7.15 11.84 -7.04
CA ILE A 165 7.03 13.28 -7.20
C ILE A 165 7.83 13.72 -8.41
N SER A 166 7.19 14.41 -9.34
CA SER A 166 7.82 15.05 -10.48
C SER A 166 7.65 16.57 -10.40
N SER A 167 8.74 17.29 -10.53
CA SER A 167 8.71 18.76 -10.57
C SER A 167 8.15 19.34 -11.87
N GLN A 168 8.04 18.51 -12.91
CA GLN A 168 7.58 18.92 -14.25
C GLN A 168 6.11 18.56 -14.52
N ASP A 169 5.52 17.70 -13.69
CA ASP A 169 4.13 17.31 -13.82
C ASP A 169 3.23 18.23 -13.00
N LEU A 170 2.33 18.95 -13.65
CA LEU A 170 1.45 19.96 -13.04
C LEU A 170 0.44 19.39 -12.04
N SER A 171 0.04 18.13 -12.17
CA SER A 171 -0.85 17.44 -11.23
C SER A 171 -0.08 16.65 -10.16
N GLY A 172 1.18 16.83 -10.08
CA GLY A 172 2.17 16.71 -9.05
C GLY A 172 2.53 15.34 -8.54
N ASN A 173 1.71 14.70 -7.76
CA ASN A 173 2.16 13.59 -6.93
C ASN A 173 1.25 12.40 -7.08
N GLY A 174 1.83 11.25 -7.43
CA GLY A 174 1.15 9.97 -7.38
C GLY A 174 1.62 9.18 -6.17
N GLU A 175 0.70 8.49 -5.51
CA GLU A 175 1.06 7.53 -4.46
C GLU A 175 0.11 6.33 -4.46
N ASP A 176 0.65 5.19 -4.10
CA ASP A 176 -0.13 3.98 -3.87
C ASP A 176 0.52 3.16 -2.74
N TYR A 177 -0.22 2.24 -2.16
CA TYR A 177 0.24 1.50 -0.98
C TYR A 177 0.20 -0.01 -1.19
N THR A 178 1.00 -0.69 -0.38
CA THR A 178 1.02 -2.15 -0.22
C THR A 178 1.23 -2.50 1.24
N GLU A 179 0.66 -3.60 1.68
CA GLU A 179 0.82 -4.14 3.04
C GLU A 179 1.92 -5.22 3.05
N LEU A 180 2.81 -5.16 4.03
CA LEU A 180 3.78 -6.22 4.31
C LEU A 180 3.48 -6.87 5.65
N ILE A 181 3.30 -8.18 5.65
CA ILE A 181 3.10 -9.01 6.84
C ILE A 181 4.30 -9.94 6.99
N VAL A 182 5.02 -9.81 8.10
CA VAL A 182 6.16 -10.67 8.44
C VAL A 182 5.70 -11.71 9.45
N LEU A 183 5.74 -12.99 9.06
CA LEU A 183 5.38 -14.11 9.92
C LEU A 183 6.59 -14.72 10.58
N GLY A 184 6.47 -15.09 11.85
CA GLY A 184 7.47 -15.89 12.55
C GLY A 184 7.57 -17.30 11.97
N LYS A 185 8.78 -17.82 11.82
CA LYS A 185 8.97 -19.24 11.59
C LYS A 185 8.55 -19.97 12.87
N ARG A 186 7.45 -20.73 12.81
CA ARG A 186 7.12 -21.67 13.89
C ARG A 186 8.24 -22.68 13.93
N GLN A 187 9.12 -22.59 14.92
CA GLN A 187 9.99 -23.72 15.24
C GLN A 187 9.07 -24.84 15.73
N SER A 188 8.92 -25.88 14.94
CA SER A 188 8.41 -27.14 15.45
C SER A 188 9.48 -27.67 16.40
N THR A 189 9.39 -27.28 17.65
CA THR A 189 10.10 -27.97 18.76
C THR A 189 9.43 -29.31 19.00
N ALA A 190 9.36 -30.12 17.96
CA ALA A 190 9.08 -31.55 18.05
C ALA A 190 10.40 -32.27 18.15
N SER A 191 11.18 -31.95 19.17
CA SER A 191 12.21 -32.81 19.72
C SER A 191 12.41 -32.37 21.16
N TYR A 192 11.38 -32.50 21.97
CA TYR A 192 11.62 -32.76 23.35
C TYR A 192 12.22 -34.18 23.42
N TYR A 193 13.53 -34.26 23.47
CA TYR A 193 14.24 -35.35 24.02
C TYR A 193 13.67 -35.53 25.44
N TRP A 194 12.72 -36.44 25.60
CA TRP A 194 12.38 -36.95 26.93
C TRP A 194 13.57 -37.75 27.41
N PRO A 195 14.32 -37.27 28.40
CA PRO A 195 15.24 -38.14 29.07
C PRO A 195 14.37 -39.28 29.64
N SER A 196 14.68 -40.48 29.22
CA SER A 196 14.11 -41.71 29.77
C SER A 196 14.31 -41.69 31.28
N LEU A 197 13.29 -41.27 32.03
CA LEU A 197 13.26 -41.42 33.48
C LEU A 197 13.10 -42.90 33.81
N PRO A 198 13.98 -43.49 34.58
CA PRO A 198 13.94 -44.92 34.92
C PRO A 198 12.99 -45.22 36.10
N PHE A 199 11.83 -44.62 36.14
CA PHE A 199 10.83 -44.93 37.16
C PHE A 199 9.51 -45.27 36.52
N ALA A 200 9.21 -46.60 36.51
CA ALA A 200 7.92 -47.14 36.21
C ALA A 200 6.89 -46.65 37.27
N VAL A 201 6.02 -45.74 36.87
CA VAL A 201 4.82 -45.39 37.65
C VAL A 201 3.83 -46.52 37.51
N PRO A 202 3.38 -47.22 38.59
CA PRO A 202 2.39 -48.28 38.49
C PRO A 202 1.05 -47.72 38.02
N ARG A 203 0.46 -48.33 36.99
CA ARG A 203 -0.89 -47.97 36.54
C ARG A 203 -1.90 -48.30 37.65
N PRO A 204 -2.84 -47.42 37.97
CA PRO A 204 -3.93 -47.73 38.85
C PRO A 204 -4.82 -48.80 38.20
N LYS A 205 -5.05 -49.93 38.91
CA LYS A 205 -6.00 -50.97 38.52
C LYS A 205 -7.41 -50.43 38.67
N TYR A 206 -8.10 -50.20 37.57
CA TYR A 206 -9.55 -49.95 37.54
C TYR A 206 -10.27 -51.27 37.90
N THR A 207 -10.79 -51.37 39.10
CA THR A 207 -11.70 -52.45 39.52
C THR A 207 -13.11 -52.08 39.03
N ASN A 208 -13.60 -52.79 38.03
CA ASN A 208 -15.01 -52.75 37.59
C ASN A 208 -15.90 -53.39 38.67
N ARG A 209 -16.51 -52.57 39.50
CA ARG A 209 -17.56 -53.05 40.45
C ARG A 209 -18.91 -53.01 39.72
N ARG A 210 -19.30 -54.20 39.15
CA ARG A 210 -20.69 -54.42 38.77
C ARG A 210 -21.53 -54.45 40.03
N LYS A 211 -22.52 -53.58 40.14
CA LYS A 211 -23.66 -53.73 41.07
C LYS A 211 -24.76 -54.48 40.32
N GLY A 212 -25.19 -55.60 40.94
CA GLY A 212 -26.39 -56.32 40.61
C GLY A 212 -27.60 -55.60 41.19
#